data_279655d20cb3187bdfb17e5641367b39
#
_entry.id   279655d20cb3187bdfb17e5641367b39
#
_cell.length_a   1.000
_cell.length_b   1.000
_cell.length_c   1.000
_cell.angle_alpha   90.00
_cell.angle_beta   90.00
_cell.angle_gamma   90.00
#
_symmetry.space_group_name_H-M   'P 1'
#
loop_
_entity.id
_entity.type
_entity.pdbx_description
1 polymer ?
#
loop_
_entity_poly.entity_id
_entity_poly.type
_entity_poly.pdbx_seq_one_letter_code
_entity_poly.pdbx_strand_id
1 'polypeptide(L)'
;ILVAHHNMEEISILEDEAFRQRMAELDVAQIWVCPSFNHGFDFTDGAWETLDGLLADLAEESGYKELSTAPLIAIGHSAAASWPYYLAAYKPERTLACISVSGQWPYHRDRWLCPDIWGERNINKIPCLETMGEYESAHTWSNEGLKERKEHPLLPLSMLACPAEGHFAYTPEKAQYIALYIKKAMHYGHVDPTKEGWLMERWKKNEKPSCIPAPVNQFKGDPAQAFWFFDREMIEATLAYQSRYYDMKPQLVSVSQNGKTVSQQNTHLQV
;
A
#
# COMPACT_ATOMS: atom_id res chain seq x y z
N ILE A 1 5.67 14.95 2.73
CA ILE A 1 6.77 14.31 1.96
C ILE A 1 6.42 12.85 1.73
N LEU A 2 6.56 12.36 0.49
CA LEU A 2 6.56 10.94 0.17
C LEU A 2 8.00 10.42 0.27
N VAL A 3 8.23 9.48 1.19
CA VAL A 3 9.56 8.85 1.38
C VAL A 3 9.48 7.39 0.97
N ALA A 4 10.30 7.00 0.00
CA ALA A 4 10.47 5.63 -0.44
C ALA A 4 11.83 5.08 0.01
N HIS A 5 11.80 3.90 0.61
CA HIS A 5 13.02 3.14 0.90
C HIS A 5 13.37 2.29 -0.30
N HIS A 6 14.63 2.33 -0.72
CA HIS A 6 15.09 1.61 -1.90
C HIS A 6 14.78 0.10 -1.82
N ASN A 7 14.09 -0.38 -2.85
CA ASN A 7 14.05 -1.78 -3.25
C ASN A 7 13.92 -1.85 -4.77
N MET A 8 12.74 -2.12 -5.36
CA MET A 8 12.63 -2.27 -6.82
C MET A 8 11.48 -1.47 -7.43
N GLU A 9 10.23 -1.74 -7.03
CA GLU A 9 9.06 -1.14 -7.70
C GLU A 9 8.77 0.29 -7.27
N GLU A 10 9.30 0.75 -6.14
CA GLU A 10 9.12 2.13 -5.69
C GLU A 10 9.61 3.12 -6.74
N ILE A 11 10.75 2.83 -7.37
CA ILE A 11 11.32 3.73 -8.37
C ILE A 11 10.43 3.83 -9.61
N SER A 12 9.82 2.72 -10.05
CA SER A 12 8.89 2.73 -11.18
C SER A 12 7.67 3.61 -10.92
N ILE A 13 7.17 3.63 -9.67
CA ILE A 13 6.07 4.50 -9.26
C ILE A 13 6.53 5.96 -9.19
N LEU A 14 7.66 6.23 -8.54
CA LEU A 14 8.20 7.58 -8.34
C LEU A 14 8.65 8.25 -9.65
N GLU A 15 9.07 7.48 -10.65
CA GLU A 15 9.48 7.97 -11.96
C GLU A 15 8.33 8.11 -12.97
N ASP A 16 7.13 7.56 -12.66
CA ASP A 16 5.95 7.74 -13.52
C ASP A 16 5.62 9.23 -13.66
N GLU A 17 5.55 9.71 -14.91
CA GLU A 17 5.38 11.13 -15.20
C GLU A 17 4.07 11.68 -14.64
N ALA A 18 2.98 10.95 -14.81
CA ALA A 18 1.67 11.38 -14.34
C ALA A 18 1.57 11.32 -12.80
N PHE A 19 2.25 10.36 -12.16
CA PHE A 19 2.39 10.32 -10.70
C PHE A 19 3.16 11.54 -10.19
N ARG A 20 4.31 11.84 -10.78
CA ARG A 20 5.14 13.01 -10.41
C ARG A 20 4.38 14.31 -10.57
N GLN A 21 3.65 14.46 -11.67
CA GLN A 21 2.80 15.63 -11.89
C GLN A 21 1.74 15.74 -10.78
N ARG A 22 1.10 14.61 -10.41
CA ARG A 22 0.10 14.61 -9.35
C ARG A 22 0.71 14.95 -7.98
N MET A 23 1.93 14.48 -7.68
CA MET A 23 2.63 14.85 -6.44
C MET A 23 2.96 16.35 -6.43
N ALA A 24 3.39 16.91 -7.56
CA ALA A 24 3.63 18.34 -7.67
C ALA A 24 2.36 19.18 -7.47
N GLU A 25 1.22 18.75 -8.03
CA GLU A 25 -0.09 19.41 -7.84
C GLU A 25 -0.57 19.38 -6.37
N LEU A 26 -0.07 18.42 -5.59
CA LEU A 26 -0.37 18.25 -4.17
C LEU A 26 0.68 18.87 -3.24
N ASP A 27 1.68 19.56 -3.79
CA ASP A 27 2.83 20.08 -3.04
C ASP A 27 3.57 18.99 -2.23
N VAL A 28 3.68 17.76 -2.79
CA VAL A 28 4.35 16.63 -2.17
C VAL A 28 5.75 16.46 -2.73
N ALA A 29 6.77 16.73 -1.92
CA ALA A 29 8.14 16.37 -2.24
C ALA A 29 8.30 14.85 -2.22
N GLN A 30 9.07 14.30 -3.17
CA GLN A 30 9.37 12.87 -3.27
C GLN A 30 10.84 12.62 -2.97
N ILE A 31 11.11 11.67 -2.08
CA ILE A 31 12.46 11.26 -1.67
C ILE A 31 12.59 9.76 -1.83
N TRP A 32 13.60 9.33 -2.57
CA TRP A 32 13.99 7.93 -2.70
C TRP A 32 15.33 7.71 -2.01
N VAL A 33 15.31 7.02 -0.87
CA VAL A 33 16.50 6.78 -0.07
C VAL A 33 17.24 5.55 -0.58
N CYS A 34 18.44 5.75 -1.12
CA CYS A 34 19.30 4.71 -1.68
C CYS A 34 20.77 4.97 -1.31
N PRO A 35 21.52 4.00 -0.77
CA PRO A 35 21.03 2.71 -0.32
C PRO A 35 20.13 2.83 0.92
N SER A 36 19.84 1.72 1.57
CA SER A 36 19.03 1.71 2.79
C SER A 36 19.67 2.53 3.92
N PHE A 37 18.87 3.14 4.78
CA PHE A 37 19.34 3.82 6.00
C PHE A 37 19.30 2.92 7.25
N ASN A 38 18.72 1.73 7.16
CA ASN A 38 18.76 0.71 8.22
C ASN A 38 18.50 -0.68 7.67
N HIS A 39 19.18 -1.67 8.29
CA HIS A 39 18.93 -3.10 8.08
C HIS A 39 17.78 -3.57 8.90
N GLY A 40 16.72 -3.94 8.76
CA GLY A 40 15.63 -4.46 9.60
C GLY A 40 14.61 -3.42 10.02
N PHE A 41 14.78 -2.16 9.63
CA PHE A 41 13.85 -1.06 9.91
C PHE A 41 13.65 -0.75 11.40
N ASP A 42 14.64 -1.04 12.22
CA ASP A 42 14.64 -0.68 13.62
C ASP A 42 14.99 0.79 13.80
N PHE A 43 13.98 1.62 14.01
CA PHE A 43 14.13 3.05 14.22
C PHE A 43 14.62 3.42 15.62
N THR A 44 14.84 2.45 16.51
CA THR A 44 15.39 2.68 17.85
C THR A 44 16.91 2.67 17.86
N ASP A 45 17.56 2.30 16.78
CA ASP A 45 19.02 2.18 16.65
C ASP A 45 19.70 3.30 15.86
N GLY A 46 19.06 4.44 15.69
CA GLY A 46 19.59 5.62 15.00
C GLY A 46 19.09 5.81 13.56
N ALA A 47 18.20 4.94 13.06
CA ALA A 47 17.63 5.09 11.72
C ALA A 47 16.77 6.35 11.61
N TRP A 48 16.07 6.72 12.69
CA TRP A 48 15.31 7.96 12.71
C TRP A 48 16.23 9.18 12.62
N GLU A 49 17.28 9.24 13.41
CA GLU A 49 18.25 10.33 13.42
C GLU A 49 18.92 10.49 12.05
N THR A 50 19.16 9.37 11.36
CA THR A 50 19.69 9.37 9.99
C THR A 50 18.67 9.97 9.01
N LEU A 51 17.40 9.57 9.08
CA LEU A 51 16.35 10.11 8.22
C LEU A 51 16.08 11.60 8.53
N ASP A 52 16.00 11.95 9.79
CA ASP A 52 15.75 13.33 10.23
C ASP A 52 16.89 14.27 9.81
N GLY A 53 18.15 13.81 9.94
CA GLY A 53 19.33 14.51 9.42
C GLY A 53 19.27 14.70 7.90
N LEU A 54 18.93 13.67 7.14
CA LEU A 54 18.75 13.76 5.71
C LEU A 54 17.69 14.79 5.32
N LEU A 55 16.57 14.82 6.02
CA LEU A 55 15.49 15.79 5.76
C LEU A 55 15.94 17.22 6.10
N ALA A 56 16.75 17.40 7.15
CA ALA A 56 17.31 18.69 7.52
C ALA A 56 18.32 19.19 6.45
N ASP A 57 19.22 18.32 5.98
CA ASP A 57 20.19 18.64 4.93
C ASP A 57 19.46 19.02 3.62
N LEU A 58 18.44 18.25 3.23
CA LEU A 58 17.63 18.57 2.05
C LEU A 58 16.88 19.89 2.21
N ALA A 59 16.39 20.23 3.39
CA ALA A 59 15.76 21.51 3.67
C ALA A 59 16.73 22.68 3.52
N GLU A 60 17.98 22.52 3.98
CA GLU A 60 19.02 23.53 3.86
C GLU A 60 19.46 23.70 2.40
N GLU A 61 19.78 22.61 1.71
CA GLU A 61 20.28 22.65 0.33
C GLU A 61 19.25 23.15 -0.67
N SER A 62 17.97 22.75 -0.52
CA SER A 62 16.89 23.15 -1.43
C SER A 62 16.29 24.52 -1.11
N GLY A 63 16.46 25.01 0.11
CA GLY A 63 15.80 26.21 0.63
C GLY A 63 14.35 25.99 1.09
N TYR A 64 13.79 24.79 0.94
CA TYR A 64 12.44 24.41 1.40
C TYR A 64 12.51 23.97 2.87
N LYS A 65 12.52 24.92 3.79
CA LYS A 65 12.70 24.67 5.24
C LYS A 65 11.67 23.73 5.84
N GLU A 66 10.47 23.68 5.26
CA GLU A 66 9.39 22.80 5.66
C GLU A 66 9.72 21.31 5.53
N LEU A 67 10.68 20.92 4.70
CA LEU A 67 11.11 19.52 4.58
C LEU A 67 11.58 18.92 5.90
N SER A 68 12.19 19.74 6.79
CA SER A 68 12.63 19.26 8.09
C SER A 68 11.48 18.88 9.05
N THR A 69 10.27 19.40 8.82
CA THR A 69 9.14 19.23 9.75
C THR A 69 7.85 18.70 9.12
N ALA A 70 7.77 18.64 7.81
CA ALA A 70 6.58 18.20 7.09
C ALA A 70 6.17 16.76 7.45
N PRO A 71 4.85 16.45 7.46
CA PRO A 71 4.38 15.09 7.64
C PRO A 71 4.93 14.15 6.57
N LEU A 72 5.13 12.88 6.93
CA LEU A 72 5.70 11.86 6.08
C LEU A 72 4.61 10.88 5.62
N ILE A 73 4.68 10.50 4.36
CA ILE A 73 3.99 9.34 3.80
C ILE A 73 5.08 8.37 3.40
N ALA A 74 5.06 7.17 3.97
CA ALA A 74 6.07 6.17 3.69
C ALA A 74 5.56 5.14 2.69
N ILE A 75 6.39 4.79 1.70
CA ILE A 75 6.09 3.76 0.69
C ILE A 75 7.25 2.80 0.57
N GLY A 76 6.96 1.51 0.46
CA GLY A 76 7.96 0.47 0.24
C GLY A 76 7.41 -0.73 -0.49
N HIS A 77 8.26 -1.42 -1.26
CA HIS A 77 7.92 -2.61 -2.02
C HIS A 77 8.61 -3.84 -1.45
N SER A 78 7.93 -5.00 -1.46
CA SER A 78 8.51 -6.31 -1.14
C SER A 78 9.26 -6.35 0.19
N ALA A 79 10.57 -6.54 0.19
CA ALA A 79 11.40 -6.55 1.39
C ALA A 79 11.34 -5.23 2.16
N ALA A 80 11.16 -4.11 1.47
CA ALA A 80 11.00 -2.79 2.06
C ALA A 80 9.54 -2.43 2.41
N ALA A 81 8.57 -3.29 2.11
CA ALA A 81 7.15 -2.97 2.28
C ALA A 81 6.70 -2.86 3.74
N SER A 82 7.52 -3.31 4.70
CA SER A 82 7.21 -3.20 6.13
C SER A 82 7.75 -1.93 6.77
N TRP A 83 8.76 -1.30 6.19
CA TRP A 83 9.38 -0.13 6.80
C TRP A 83 8.40 1.04 7.06
N PRO A 84 7.37 1.29 6.22
CA PRO A 84 6.38 2.32 6.49
C PRO A 84 5.69 2.15 7.84
N TYR A 85 5.39 0.92 8.21
CA TYR A 85 4.72 0.61 9.47
C TYR A 85 5.63 0.82 10.68
N TYR A 86 6.92 0.46 10.56
CA TYR A 86 7.89 0.68 11.63
C TYR A 86 8.18 2.17 11.84
N LEU A 87 8.29 2.95 10.75
CA LEU A 87 8.38 4.39 10.85
C LEU A 87 7.14 4.97 11.56
N ALA A 88 5.95 4.55 11.15
CA ALA A 88 4.69 5.01 11.75
C ALA A 88 4.60 4.64 13.25
N ALA A 89 5.03 3.44 13.62
CA ALA A 89 5.06 3.02 15.03
C ALA A 89 6.06 3.83 15.87
N TYR A 90 7.17 4.24 15.26
CA TYR A 90 8.20 5.02 15.94
C TYR A 90 7.90 6.52 15.99
N LYS A 91 7.33 7.08 14.90
CA LYS A 91 6.97 8.51 14.74
C LYS A 91 5.52 8.68 14.27
N PRO A 92 4.54 8.25 15.06
CA PRO A 92 3.13 8.34 14.66
C PRO A 92 2.67 9.77 14.39
N GLU A 93 3.21 10.75 15.13
CA GLU A 93 2.91 12.17 14.98
C GLU A 93 3.46 12.79 13.69
N ARG A 94 4.46 12.17 13.08
CA ARG A 94 5.08 12.59 11.82
C ARG A 94 4.55 11.78 10.62
N THR A 95 3.92 10.64 10.85
CA THR A 95 3.46 9.75 9.77
C THR A 95 2.00 10.00 9.44
N LEU A 96 1.75 10.41 8.19
CA LEU A 96 0.41 10.69 7.69
C LEU A 96 -0.27 9.43 7.12
N ALA A 97 0.49 8.56 6.44
CA ALA A 97 0.01 7.30 5.90
C ALA A 97 1.16 6.33 5.62
N CYS A 98 0.82 5.04 5.54
CA CYS A 98 1.72 3.94 5.16
C CYS A 98 1.23 3.28 3.88
N ILE A 99 2.16 3.00 2.94
CA ILE A 99 1.87 2.33 1.67
C ILE A 99 2.82 1.15 1.51
N SER A 100 2.26 -0.05 1.48
CA SER A 100 2.96 -1.32 1.28
C SER A 100 2.61 -1.86 -0.11
N VAL A 101 3.61 -2.05 -0.95
CA VAL A 101 3.43 -2.54 -2.32
C VAL A 101 3.96 -3.95 -2.41
N SER A 102 3.10 -4.91 -2.76
CA SER A 102 3.43 -6.35 -2.84
C SER A 102 4.18 -6.84 -1.61
N GLY A 103 3.65 -6.54 -0.43
CA GLY A 103 4.41 -6.68 0.79
C GLY A 103 3.69 -7.30 1.97
N GLN A 104 3.72 -6.61 3.09
CA GLN A 104 3.33 -7.15 4.39
C GLN A 104 2.19 -6.36 5.01
N TRP A 105 1.41 -7.04 5.83
CA TRP A 105 0.47 -6.40 6.73
C TRP A 105 1.19 -5.76 7.91
N PRO A 106 0.62 -4.73 8.55
CA PRO A 106 1.30 -3.92 9.56
C PRO A 106 1.96 -4.71 10.71
N TYR A 107 1.23 -5.64 11.31
CA TYR A 107 1.70 -6.41 12.47
C TYR A 107 2.09 -7.86 12.11
N HIS A 108 1.96 -8.24 10.83
CA HIS A 108 2.15 -9.62 10.38
C HIS A 108 3.61 -10.01 10.24
N ARG A 109 4.53 -9.04 10.09
CA ARG A 109 5.94 -9.35 9.86
C ARG A 109 6.50 -10.22 10.97
N ASP A 110 7.22 -11.25 10.55
CA ASP A 110 7.80 -12.22 11.44
C ASP A 110 8.62 -11.59 12.56
N ARG A 111 8.33 -12.02 13.78
CA ARG A 111 9.02 -11.57 15.00
C ARG A 111 10.53 -11.82 14.97
N TRP A 112 11.00 -12.77 14.17
CA TRP A 112 12.43 -13.06 14.03
C TRP A 112 13.23 -11.96 13.33
N LEU A 113 12.57 -11.12 12.52
CA LEU A 113 13.22 -9.97 11.88
C LEU A 113 13.30 -8.75 12.81
N CYS A 114 12.24 -8.49 13.57
CA CYS A 114 12.13 -7.34 14.45
C CYS A 114 11.24 -7.68 15.65
N PRO A 115 11.68 -8.58 16.56
CA PRO A 115 10.81 -9.20 17.56
C PRO A 115 10.16 -8.21 18.54
N ASP A 116 10.84 -7.14 18.88
CA ASP A 116 10.40 -6.22 19.93
C ASP A 116 10.26 -4.76 19.46
N ILE A 117 10.36 -4.53 18.14
CA ILE A 117 10.39 -3.16 17.58
C ILE A 117 9.10 -2.38 17.89
N TRP A 118 7.97 -3.08 17.94
CA TRP A 118 6.70 -2.45 18.28
C TRP A 118 6.59 -2.10 19.76
N GLY A 119 7.01 -3.00 20.67
CA GLY A 119 6.79 -2.86 22.10
C GLY A 119 5.31 -2.55 22.39
N GLU A 120 5.04 -1.44 23.09
CA GLU A 120 3.69 -0.92 23.30
C GLU A 120 3.22 0.03 22.18
N ARG A 121 4.01 0.21 21.14
CA ARG A 121 3.69 1.12 20.03
C ARG A 121 2.57 0.56 19.17
N ASN A 122 1.84 1.45 18.55
CA ASN A 122 0.78 1.11 17.60
C ASN A 122 0.69 2.18 16.52
N ILE A 123 0.00 1.84 15.43
CA ILE A 123 -0.29 2.75 14.33
C ILE A 123 -1.80 3.04 14.21
N ASN A 124 -2.48 3.09 15.34
CA ASN A 124 -3.89 3.42 15.42
C ASN A 124 -4.18 4.74 14.69
N LYS A 125 -5.25 4.73 13.89
CA LYS A 125 -5.75 5.86 13.12
C LYS A 125 -4.85 6.34 11.97
N ILE A 126 -3.68 5.73 11.77
CA ILE A 126 -2.82 6.03 10.62
C ILE A 126 -3.30 5.20 9.42
N PRO A 127 -3.75 5.82 8.33
CA PRO A 127 -4.19 5.10 7.14
C PRO A 127 -3.09 4.23 6.54
N CYS A 128 -3.42 2.97 6.29
CA CYS A 128 -2.52 1.98 5.70
C CYS A 128 -3.12 1.41 4.41
N LEU A 129 -2.34 1.39 3.34
CA LEU A 129 -2.67 0.75 2.08
C LEU A 129 -1.73 -0.43 1.84
N GLU A 130 -2.30 -1.61 1.60
CA GLU A 130 -1.60 -2.75 1.02
C GLU A 130 -2.03 -2.95 -0.43
N THR A 131 -1.09 -3.14 -1.35
CA THR A 131 -1.38 -3.59 -2.71
C THR A 131 -0.78 -4.98 -2.92
N MET A 132 -1.53 -5.90 -3.51
CA MET A 132 -1.08 -7.28 -3.72
C MET A 132 -1.56 -7.82 -5.05
N GLY A 133 -0.64 -8.40 -5.83
CA GLY A 133 -0.94 -9.02 -7.10
C GLY A 133 -1.76 -10.31 -6.99
N GLU A 134 -2.63 -10.56 -7.96
CA GLU A 134 -3.38 -11.82 -8.04
C GLU A 134 -2.45 -13.04 -8.05
N TYR A 135 -1.33 -12.94 -8.79
CA TYR A 135 -0.35 -14.03 -8.90
C TYR A 135 0.53 -14.20 -7.67
N GLU A 136 0.42 -13.29 -6.71
CA GLU A 136 1.01 -13.38 -5.38
C GLU A 136 0.00 -13.84 -4.32
N SER A 137 -1.12 -14.39 -4.75
CA SER A 137 -2.17 -14.88 -3.86
C SER A 137 -2.95 -13.78 -3.12
N ALA A 138 -3.21 -12.62 -3.75
CA ALA A 138 -3.97 -11.51 -3.15
C ALA A 138 -5.25 -11.96 -2.43
N HIS A 139 -5.96 -12.94 -2.99
CA HIS A 139 -7.18 -13.47 -2.39
C HIS A 139 -6.94 -14.12 -1.01
N THR A 140 -5.91 -14.97 -0.89
CA THR A 140 -5.61 -15.64 0.39
C THR A 140 -4.87 -14.72 1.35
N TRP A 141 -4.00 -13.84 0.82
CA TRP A 141 -3.28 -12.84 1.60
C TRP A 141 -4.21 -11.86 2.31
N SER A 142 -5.36 -11.56 1.73
CA SER A 142 -6.39 -10.72 2.35
C SER A 142 -6.91 -11.28 3.70
N ASN A 143 -6.82 -12.61 3.94
CA ASN A 143 -7.25 -13.19 5.21
C ASN A 143 -6.43 -12.65 6.40
N GLU A 144 -5.12 -12.48 6.22
CA GLU A 144 -4.24 -11.96 7.26
C GLU A 144 -4.57 -10.48 7.55
N GLY A 145 -4.80 -9.66 6.52
CA GLY A 145 -5.22 -8.27 6.73
C GLY A 145 -6.58 -8.13 7.42
N LEU A 146 -7.53 -9.03 7.12
CA LEU A 146 -8.81 -9.06 7.82
C LEU A 146 -8.66 -9.48 9.29
N LYS A 147 -7.73 -10.40 9.57
CA LYS A 147 -7.38 -10.78 10.94
C LYS A 147 -6.77 -9.59 11.70
N GLU A 148 -5.84 -8.86 11.09
CA GLU A 148 -5.26 -7.65 11.70
C GLU A 148 -6.31 -6.57 11.98
N ARG A 149 -7.23 -6.32 11.06
CA ARG A 149 -8.32 -5.38 11.29
C ARG A 149 -9.22 -5.78 12.47
N LYS A 150 -9.40 -7.08 12.68
CA LYS A 150 -10.16 -7.59 13.82
C LYS A 150 -9.41 -7.43 15.14
N GLU A 151 -8.10 -7.68 15.14
CA GLU A 151 -7.22 -7.56 16.30
C GLU A 151 -6.91 -6.08 16.64
N HIS A 152 -6.85 -5.23 15.60
CA HIS A 152 -6.54 -3.79 15.70
C HIS A 152 -7.69 -2.94 15.11
N PRO A 153 -8.83 -2.82 15.80
CA PRO A 153 -10.02 -2.19 15.23
C PRO A 153 -9.87 -0.67 14.93
N LEU A 154 -8.84 -0.04 15.47
CA LEU A 154 -8.52 1.37 15.19
C LEU A 154 -7.54 1.55 14.01
N LEU A 155 -7.19 0.47 13.31
CA LEU A 155 -6.33 0.50 12.13
C LEU A 155 -7.16 0.75 10.86
N PRO A 156 -7.04 1.91 10.19
CA PRO A 156 -7.69 2.18 8.90
C PRO A 156 -6.92 1.47 7.78
N LEU A 157 -7.21 0.17 7.57
CA LEU A 157 -6.50 -0.69 6.63
C LEU A 157 -7.27 -0.88 5.35
N SER A 158 -6.68 -0.43 4.25
CA SER A 158 -7.17 -0.58 2.88
C SER A 158 -6.38 -1.65 2.14
N MET A 159 -7.02 -2.34 1.21
CA MET A 159 -6.35 -3.27 0.31
C MET A 159 -6.74 -3.04 -1.14
N LEU A 160 -5.75 -2.89 -2.02
CA LEU A 160 -5.91 -2.98 -3.46
C LEU A 160 -5.42 -4.36 -3.93
N ALA A 161 -6.33 -5.28 -4.20
CA ALA A 161 -5.98 -6.47 -4.95
C ALA A 161 -5.80 -6.09 -6.42
N CYS A 162 -4.71 -6.55 -7.04
CA CYS A 162 -4.32 -6.19 -8.40
C CYS A 162 -4.50 -7.39 -9.35
N PRO A 163 -5.65 -7.49 -10.07
CA PRO A 163 -5.92 -8.60 -10.98
C PRO A 163 -4.89 -8.69 -12.11
N ALA A 164 -4.51 -9.91 -12.47
CA ALA A 164 -3.53 -10.24 -13.51
C ALA A 164 -2.12 -9.66 -13.27
N GLU A 165 -1.78 -9.27 -12.05
CA GLU A 165 -0.48 -8.73 -11.68
C GLU A 165 0.28 -9.69 -10.77
N GLY A 166 1.62 -9.66 -10.87
CA GLY A 166 2.57 -10.37 -10.01
C GLY A 166 3.41 -9.40 -9.20
N HIS A 167 4.44 -9.94 -8.56
CA HIS A 167 5.27 -9.24 -7.57
C HIS A 167 5.93 -7.94 -8.06
N PHE A 168 6.38 -7.94 -9.30
CA PHE A 168 7.09 -6.81 -9.91
C PHE A 168 6.25 -6.08 -10.95
N ALA A 169 4.93 -6.25 -10.90
CA ALA A 169 4.07 -5.61 -11.86
C ALA A 169 3.91 -4.13 -11.53
N TYR A 170 4.39 -3.30 -12.42
CA TYR A 170 4.10 -1.88 -12.46
C TYR A 170 2.99 -1.60 -13.49
N THR A 171 2.06 -0.73 -13.13
CA THR A 171 1.07 -0.17 -14.08
C THR A 171 0.84 1.31 -13.76
N PRO A 172 0.66 2.17 -14.79
CA PRO A 172 0.31 3.58 -14.58
C PRO A 172 -0.97 3.74 -13.72
N GLU A 173 -1.94 2.84 -13.90
CA GLU A 173 -3.19 2.85 -13.11
C GLU A 173 -2.94 2.60 -11.63
N LYS A 174 -1.98 1.71 -11.27
CA LYS A 174 -1.58 1.49 -9.88
C LYS A 174 -0.92 2.74 -9.31
N ALA A 175 -0.03 3.37 -10.06
CA ALA A 175 0.60 4.63 -9.65
C ALA A 175 -0.45 5.73 -9.42
N GLN A 176 -1.43 5.88 -10.32
CA GLN A 176 -2.52 6.85 -10.14
C GLN A 176 -3.44 6.52 -8.96
N TYR A 177 -3.69 5.24 -8.70
CA TYR A 177 -4.44 4.82 -7.50
C TYR A 177 -3.70 5.19 -6.21
N ILE A 178 -2.38 4.95 -6.17
CA ILE A 178 -1.54 5.36 -5.04
C ILE A 178 -1.54 6.88 -4.88
N ALA A 179 -1.45 7.64 -5.97
CA ALA A 179 -1.53 9.09 -5.93
C ALA A 179 -2.88 9.58 -5.38
N LEU A 180 -3.98 8.93 -5.74
CA LEU A 180 -5.30 9.22 -5.16
C LEU A 180 -5.33 8.90 -3.66
N TYR A 181 -4.76 7.78 -3.25
CA TYR A 181 -4.66 7.42 -1.83
C TYR A 181 -3.88 8.46 -1.01
N ILE A 182 -2.75 8.94 -1.55
CA ILE A 182 -1.94 10.01 -0.95
C ILE A 182 -2.79 11.29 -0.80
N LYS A 183 -3.48 11.70 -1.85
CA LYS A 183 -4.40 12.85 -1.81
C LYS A 183 -5.45 12.72 -0.69
N LYS A 184 -6.03 11.52 -0.54
CA LYS A 184 -7.02 11.26 0.51
C LYS A 184 -6.39 11.29 1.90
N ALA A 185 -5.23 10.68 2.08
CA ALA A 185 -4.50 10.74 3.35
C ALA A 185 -4.17 12.17 3.77
N MET A 186 -3.77 13.02 2.82
CA MET A 186 -3.54 14.44 3.08
C MET A 186 -4.81 15.21 3.46
N HIS A 187 -5.94 14.83 2.87
CA HIS A 187 -7.22 15.50 3.14
C HIS A 187 -7.84 15.09 4.48
N TYR A 188 -7.81 13.79 4.79
CA TYR A 188 -8.48 13.25 5.98
C TYR A 188 -7.57 13.17 7.21
N GLY A 189 -6.26 13.03 7.02
CA GLY A 189 -5.30 12.81 8.11
C GLY A 189 -5.53 11.49 8.83
N HIS A 190 -5.30 11.49 10.14
CA HIS A 190 -5.57 10.35 11.00
C HIS A 190 -7.09 10.21 11.22
N VAL A 191 -7.61 9.00 11.00
CA VAL A 191 -9.06 8.71 11.04
C VAL A 191 -9.39 7.59 12.02
N ASP A 192 -10.56 7.69 12.62
CA ASP A 192 -11.14 6.60 13.42
C ASP A 192 -11.98 5.69 12.51
N PRO A 193 -11.46 4.53 12.06
CA PRO A 193 -12.13 3.68 11.09
C PRO A 193 -13.39 3.00 11.64
N THR A 194 -13.67 3.14 12.93
CA THR A 194 -14.90 2.64 13.54
C THR A 194 -16.07 3.63 13.40
N LYS A 195 -15.78 4.87 13.00
CA LYS A 195 -16.77 5.97 12.91
C LYS A 195 -16.84 6.58 11.52
N GLU A 196 -15.71 6.63 10.84
CA GLU A 196 -15.52 7.36 9.57
C GLU A 196 -15.02 6.44 8.48
N GLY A 197 -15.27 6.83 7.22
CA GLY A 197 -14.87 6.08 6.05
C GLY A 197 -15.92 5.08 5.57
N TRP A 198 -15.50 4.22 4.68
CA TRP A 198 -16.32 3.24 3.98
C TRP A 198 -15.79 1.84 4.15
N LEU A 199 -16.68 0.85 4.05
CA LEU A 199 -16.33 -0.56 4.02
C LEU A 199 -16.70 -1.17 2.67
N MET A 200 -15.80 -2.03 2.18
CA MET A 200 -16.01 -2.84 0.99
C MET A 200 -15.49 -4.26 1.26
N GLU A 201 -16.27 -5.25 0.87
CA GLU A 201 -15.83 -6.65 0.95
C GLU A 201 -14.49 -6.85 0.24
N ARG A 202 -13.68 -7.76 0.78
CA ARG A 202 -12.42 -8.14 0.15
C ARG A 202 -12.62 -8.63 -1.28
N TRP A 203 -11.65 -8.36 -2.12
CA TRP A 203 -11.64 -8.87 -3.48
C TRP A 203 -11.60 -10.41 -3.53
N LYS A 204 -12.37 -10.96 -4.42
CA LYS A 204 -12.36 -12.38 -4.76
C LYS A 204 -12.21 -12.52 -6.28
N LYS A 205 -11.38 -13.46 -6.68
CA LYS A 205 -11.13 -13.70 -8.10
C LYS A 205 -12.43 -14.01 -8.84
N ASN A 206 -12.71 -13.26 -9.93
CA ASN A 206 -13.87 -13.41 -10.80
C ASN A 206 -15.23 -13.26 -10.10
N GLU A 207 -15.27 -12.68 -8.91
CA GLU A 207 -16.52 -12.40 -8.21
C GLU A 207 -16.67 -10.89 -7.99
N LYS A 208 -17.90 -10.41 -8.17
CA LYS A 208 -18.26 -9.05 -7.74
C LYS A 208 -18.53 -9.06 -6.23
N PRO A 209 -18.34 -7.93 -5.53
CA PRO A 209 -18.74 -7.84 -4.13
C PRO A 209 -20.20 -8.27 -3.93
N SER A 210 -20.46 -9.08 -2.93
CA SER A 210 -21.82 -9.57 -2.62
C SER A 210 -22.66 -8.51 -1.90
N CYS A 211 -22.00 -7.56 -1.25
CA CYS A 211 -22.61 -6.41 -0.59
C CYS A 211 -22.17 -5.09 -1.22
N ILE A 212 -23.08 -4.14 -1.31
CA ILE A 212 -22.78 -2.80 -1.80
C ILE A 212 -21.86 -2.09 -0.79
N PRO A 213 -20.72 -1.56 -1.21
CA PRO A 213 -19.88 -0.74 -0.35
C PRO A 213 -20.66 0.45 0.22
N ALA A 214 -20.40 0.78 1.48
CA ALA A 214 -21.15 1.83 2.16
C ALA A 214 -20.32 2.48 3.29
N PRO A 215 -20.69 3.66 3.78
CA PRO A 215 -20.15 4.22 5.01
C PRO A 215 -20.19 3.21 6.15
N VAL A 216 -19.20 3.25 7.04
CA VAL A 216 -19.00 2.27 8.15
C VAL A 216 -20.30 2.02 8.92
N ASN A 217 -21.06 3.08 9.24
CA ASN A 217 -22.32 2.98 9.99
C ASN A 217 -23.53 2.51 9.17
N GLN A 218 -23.39 2.35 7.86
CA GLN A 218 -24.46 1.94 6.94
C GLN A 218 -24.15 0.62 6.22
N PHE A 219 -22.96 0.09 6.37
CA PHE A 219 -22.54 -1.14 5.71
C PHE A 219 -23.40 -2.33 6.18
N LYS A 220 -23.93 -3.09 5.23
CA LYS A 220 -24.85 -4.22 5.47
C LYS A 220 -24.19 -5.59 5.35
N GLY A 221 -22.95 -5.64 4.84
CA GLY A 221 -22.15 -6.86 4.78
C GLY A 221 -21.53 -7.19 6.13
N ASP A 222 -20.66 -8.22 6.12
CA ASP A 222 -19.87 -8.58 7.28
C ASP A 222 -18.62 -7.68 7.37
N PRO A 223 -18.51 -6.79 8.38
CA PRO A 223 -17.33 -5.95 8.55
C PRO A 223 -16.03 -6.74 8.75
N ALA A 224 -16.11 -8.00 9.23
CA ALA A 224 -14.95 -8.87 9.36
C ALA A 224 -14.43 -9.41 8.03
N GLN A 225 -15.20 -9.25 6.94
CA GLN A 225 -14.83 -9.63 5.57
C GLN A 225 -14.59 -8.42 4.67
N ALA A 226 -14.48 -7.22 5.25
CA ALA A 226 -14.35 -5.97 4.51
C ALA A 226 -13.10 -5.18 4.90
N PHE A 227 -12.52 -4.49 3.93
CA PHE A 227 -11.46 -3.50 4.15
C PHE A 227 -12.06 -2.10 4.27
N TRP A 228 -11.29 -1.21 4.90
CA TRP A 228 -11.65 0.18 5.09
C TRP A 228 -11.11 1.06 3.96
N PHE A 229 -11.84 2.11 3.62
CA PHE A 229 -11.44 3.11 2.63
C PHE A 229 -11.90 4.51 3.09
N PHE A 230 -11.23 5.56 2.65
CA PHE A 230 -11.52 6.93 3.05
C PHE A 230 -12.95 7.36 2.72
N ASP A 231 -13.36 7.16 1.46
CA ASP A 231 -14.61 7.66 0.94
C ASP A 231 -15.09 6.89 -0.29
N ARG A 232 -16.19 7.38 -0.85
CA ARG A 232 -16.80 6.79 -2.04
C ARG A 232 -15.87 6.83 -3.27
N GLU A 233 -15.09 7.90 -3.45
CA GLU A 233 -14.18 8.03 -4.60
C GLU A 233 -13.10 6.93 -4.56
N MET A 234 -12.56 6.62 -3.36
CA MET A 234 -11.63 5.50 -3.19
C MET A 234 -12.29 4.16 -3.47
N ILE A 235 -13.54 3.95 -3.06
CA ILE A 235 -14.31 2.73 -3.39
C ILE A 235 -14.48 2.59 -4.90
N GLU A 236 -14.91 3.65 -5.58
CA GLU A 236 -15.12 3.64 -7.04
C GLU A 236 -13.81 3.36 -7.79
N ALA A 237 -12.70 3.98 -7.37
CA ALA A 237 -11.38 3.73 -7.94
C ALA A 237 -10.92 2.28 -7.71
N THR A 238 -11.16 1.73 -6.51
CA THR A 238 -10.83 0.33 -6.18
C THR A 238 -11.64 -0.65 -7.03
N LEU A 239 -12.94 -0.44 -7.15
CA LEU A 239 -13.81 -1.28 -7.98
C LEU A 239 -13.42 -1.21 -9.46
N ALA A 240 -13.16 -0.01 -9.97
CA ALA A 240 -12.71 0.18 -11.35
C ALA A 240 -11.39 -0.57 -11.61
N TYR A 241 -10.44 -0.47 -10.68
CA TYR A 241 -9.16 -1.18 -10.78
C TYR A 241 -9.36 -2.71 -10.77
N GLN A 242 -10.12 -3.22 -9.82
CA GLN A 242 -10.33 -4.65 -9.64
C GLN A 242 -11.18 -5.30 -10.73
N SER A 243 -12.02 -4.53 -11.42
CA SER A 243 -12.90 -5.03 -12.49
C SER A 243 -12.29 -4.97 -13.89
N ARG A 244 -11.06 -4.45 -14.04
CA ARG A 244 -10.42 -4.26 -15.36
C ARG A 244 -10.44 -5.49 -16.26
N TYR A 245 -10.46 -6.69 -15.69
CA TYR A 245 -10.35 -7.95 -16.42
C TYR A 245 -11.56 -8.89 -16.25
N TYR A 246 -12.64 -8.44 -15.63
CA TYR A 246 -13.80 -9.33 -15.39
C TYR A 246 -14.41 -9.93 -16.66
N ASP A 247 -14.41 -9.18 -17.76
CA ASP A 247 -15.00 -9.61 -19.03
C ASP A 247 -13.94 -10.13 -20.03
N MET A 248 -12.68 -10.22 -19.63
CA MET A 248 -11.62 -10.73 -20.49
C MET A 248 -11.65 -12.26 -20.55
N LYS A 249 -11.65 -12.80 -21.77
CA LYS A 249 -11.53 -14.25 -21.96
C LYS A 249 -10.13 -14.70 -21.59
N PRO A 250 -10.00 -15.81 -20.81
CA PRO A 250 -8.69 -16.40 -20.54
C PRO A 250 -7.96 -16.72 -21.84
N GLN A 251 -6.69 -16.37 -21.89
CA GLN A 251 -5.84 -16.76 -23.01
C GLN A 251 -5.30 -18.17 -22.77
N LEU A 252 -5.32 -18.99 -23.83
CA LEU A 252 -4.72 -20.30 -23.79
C LEU A 252 -3.25 -20.20 -24.15
N VAL A 253 -2.37 -20.47 -23.20
CA VAL A 253 -0.93 -20.55 -23.43
C VAL A 253 -0.55 -22.01 -23.48
N SER A 254 0.07 -22.43 -24.58
CA SER A 254 0.62 -23.77 -24.71
C SER A 254 2.10 -23.70 -25.02
N VAL A 255 2.88 -24.51 -24.31
CA VAL A 255 4.30 -24.72 -24.60
C VAL A 255 4.42 -26.03 -25.34
N SER A 256 5.04 -26.00 -26.52
CA SER A 256 5.27 -27.18 -27.36
C SER A 256 6.76 -27.44 -27.48
N GLN A 257 7.16 -28.70 -27.39
CA GLN A 257 8.50 -29.20 -27.67
C GLN A 257 8.42 -30.29 -28.73
N ASN A 258 9.18 -30.14 -29.82
CA ASN A 258 9.16 -31.05 -30.95
C ASN A 258 7.75 -31.32 -31.51
N GLY A 259 6.92 -30.27 -31.61
CA GLY A 259 5.57 -30.37 -32.11
C GLY A 259 4.54 -31.02 -31.16
N LYS A 260 4.94 -31.37 -29.94
CA LYS A 260 4.03 -31.90 -28.91
C LYS A 260 3.82 -30.85 -27.82
N THR A 261 2.57 -30.60 -27.46
CA THR A 261 2.22 -29.74 -26.33
C THR A 261 2.69 -30.39 -25.03
N VAL A 262 3.62 -29.76 -24.32
CA VAL A 262 4.18 -30.25 -23.05
C VAL A 262 3.54 -29.55 -21.83
N SER A 263 2.97 -28.37 -22.04
CA SER A 263 2.22 -27.64 -21.01
C SER A 263 1.13 -26.80 -21.66
N GLN A 264 0.00 -26.72 -21.00
CA GLN A 264 -1.12 -25.89 -21.44
C GLN A 264 -1.76 -25.25 -20.21
N GLN A 265 -1.89 -23.95 -20.21
CA GLN A 265 -2.43 -23.18 -19.08
C GLN A 265 -3.37 -22.08 -19.58
N ASN A 266 -4.52 -21.96 -18.94
CA ASN A 266 -5.36 -20.80 -19.12
C ASN A 266 -4.80 -19.67 -18.25
N THR A 267 -4.41 -18.56 -18.84
CA THR A 267 -3.86 -17.40 -18.14
C THR A 267 -4.36 -16.11 -18.77
N HIS A 268 -4.42 -15.08 -17.97
CA HIS A 268 -4.58 -13.71 -18.46
C HIS A 268 -3.17 -13.17 -18.71
N LEU A 269 -2.77 -13.14 -19.99
CA LEU A 269 -1.51 -12.49 -20.36
C LEU A 269 -1.78 -10.99 -20.60
N GLN A 270 -0.97 -10.15 -19.97
CA GLN A 270 -0.75 -8.80 -20.47
C GLN A 270 0.18 -8.89 -21.68
N VAL A 271 -0.23 -8.35 -22.81
CA VAL A 271 0.60 -8.19 -23.99
C VAL A 271 1.25 -6.83 -23.93
#